data_0e26cd02fa8bea38a26b60e593d1998e
#
_entry.id   0e26cd02fa8bea38a26b60e593d1998e
#
_cell.length_a   1.000
_cell.length_b   1.000
_cell.length_c   1.000
_cell.angle_alpha   90.00
_cell.angle_beta   90.00
_cell.angle_gamma   90.00
#
_symmetry.space_group_name_H-M   'P 1'
#
loop_
_entity.id
_entity.type
_entity.pdbx_description
1 polymer ?
#
loop_
_entity_poly.entity_id
_entity_poly.type
_entity_poly.pdbx_seq_one_letter_code
_entity_poly.pdbx_strand_id
1 'polypeptide(L)'
;LDHKGVEARKNGLEVLLNKMEKINTKKLPMVVLGDFNAQYKETATLERIKAEWKDARMEAKDSDDKYTFNGFGKTWNGTVDYIWYKGFKRCHDFKVIVRKYNHVPFISDHYPIRADLEL
;
A
#
# COMPACT_ATOMS: atom_id res chain seq x y z
N LEU A 1 -2.66 5.57 7.93
CA LEU A 1 -1.89 6.76 8.37
C LEU A 1 -2.79 8.02 8.39
N ASP A 2 -2.37 9.04 9.12
CA ASP A 2 -3.12 10.28 9.23
C ASP A 2 -3.33 10.96 7.87
N HIS A 3 -4.54 11.48 7.64
CA HIS A 3 -4.92 12.04 6.33
C HIS A 3 -4.55 13.54 6.18
N LYS A 4 -4.19 14.25 7.25
CA LYS A 4 -3.93 15.69 7.22
C LYS A 4 -2.46 16.08 7.39
N GLY A 5 -1.70 15.33 8.16
CA GLY A 5 -0.34 15.71 8.54
C GLY A 5 0.74 14.85 7.92
N VAL A 6 1.59 15.42 7.05
CA VAL A 6 2.75 14.72 6.47
C VAL A 6 3.69 14.23 7.58
N GLU A 7 3.97 15.08 8.56
CA GLU A 7 4.86 14.75 9.67
C GLU A 7 4.27 13.62 10.54
N ALA A 8 2.96 13.66 10.80
CA ALA A 8 2.26 12.61 11.54
C ALA A 8 2.31 11.27 10.78
N ARG A 9 2.12 11.28 9.45
CA ARG A 9 2.25 10.08 8.62
C ARG A 9 3.65 9.51 8.69
N LYS A 10 4.65 10.36 8.50
CA LYS A 10 6.06 9.97 8.55
C LYS A 10 6.40 9.33 9.89
N ASN A 11 6.07 10.01 10.99
CA ASN A 11 6.34 9.53 12.34
C ASN A 11 5.59 8.24 12.66
N GLY A 12 4.33 8.14 12.25
CA GLY A 12 3.53 6.93 12.41
C GLY A 12 4.14 5.72 11.71
N LEU A 13 4.61 5.91 10.47
CA LEU A 13 5.28 4.86 9.72
C LEU A 13 6.62 4.45 10.38
N GLU A 14 7.40 5.43 10.86
CA GLU A 14 8.65 5.17 11.58
C GLU A 14 8.40 4.28 12.82
N VAL A 15 7.41 4.62 13.61
CA VAL A 15 7.02 3.83 14.80
C VAL A 15 6.64 2.41 14.40
N LEU A 16 5.82 2.26 13.36
CA LEU A 16 5.38 0.96 12.86
C LEU A 16 6.57 0.09 12.43
N LEU A 17 7.41 0.61 11.56
CA LEU A 17 8.54 -0.14 11.01
C LEU A 17 9.57 -0.51 12.10
N ASN A 18 9.86 0.40 13.00
CA ASN A 18 10.75 0.13 14.14
C ASN A 18 10.19 -0.98 15.02
N LYS A 19 8.89 -0.95 15.29
CA LYS A 19 8.23 -1.96 16.12
C LYS A 19 8.22 -3.33 15.43
N MET A 20 7.97 -3.38 14.14
CA MET A 20 8.03 -4.62 13.37
C MET A 20 9.41 -5.26 13.40
N GLU A 21 10.46 -4.48 13.18
CA GLU A 21 11.85 -4.97 13.27
C GLU A 21 12.15 -5.53 14.65
N LYS A 22 11.73 -4.84 15.71
CA LYS A 22 11.95 -5.25 17.09
C LYS A 22 11.26 -6.57 17.44
N ILE A 23 10.03 -6.76 16.92
CA ILE A 23 9.25 -7.98 17.16
C ILE A 23 9.78 -9.14 16.32
N ASN A 24 10.22 -8.86 15.08
CA ASN A 24 10.64 -9.90 14.14
C ASN A 24 12.07 -10.38 14.37
N THR A 25 12.33 -10.93 15.56
CA THR A 25 13.65 -11.44 15.93
C THR A 25 14.11 -12.63 15.10
N LYS A 26 13.16 -13.40 14.57
CA LYS A 26 13.42 -14.58 13.72
C LYS A 26 13.61 -14.22 12.23
N LYS A 27 13.53 -12.96 11.89
CA LYS A 27 13.65 -12.47 10.50
C LYS A 27 12.69 -13.17 9.53
N LEU A 28 11.46 -13.34 9.95
CA LEU A 28 10.40 -13.91 9.10
C LEU A 28 10.00 -12.93 8.01
N PRO A 29 9.44 -13.43 6.90
CA PRO A 29 8.85 -12.54 5.89
C PRO A 29 7.78 -11.64 6.50
N MET A 30 7.74 -10.38 6.05
CA MET A 30 6.83 -9.37 6.60
C MET A 30 6.06 -8.67 5.49
N VAL A 31 4.84 -8.28 5.80
CA VAL A 31 3.98 -7.47 4.93
C VAL A 31 3.42 -6.31 5.73
N VAL A 32 3.45 -5.12 5.12
CA VAL A 32 2.72 -3.93 5.61
C VAL A 32 1.75 -3.52 4.52
N LEU A 33 0.48 -3.47 4.84
CA LEU A 33 -0.53 -3.09 3.86
C LEU A 33 -1.57 -2.15 4.46
N GLY A 34 -2.22 -1.36 3.61
CA GLY A 34 -3.29 -0.47 4.00
C GLY A 34 -3.23 0.89 3.32
N ASP A 35 -4.04 1.80 3.85
CA ASP A 35 -4.11 3.19 3.42
C ASP A 35 -3.01 4.02 4.08
N PHE A 36 -2.08 4.52 3.27
CA PHE A 36 -0.98 5.37 3.73
C PHE A 36 -1.31 6.86 3.65
N ASN A 37 -2.45 7.22 3.05
CA ASN A 37 -2.84 8.61 2.78
C ASN A 37 -1.75 9.42 2.08
N ALA A 38 -0.89 8.76 1.31
CA ALA A 38 0.23 9.36 0.62
C ALA A 38 0.34 8.77 -0.78
N GLN A 39 0.42 9.62 -1.80
CA GLN A 39 0.72 9.17 -3.16
C GLN A 39 2.19 8.79 -3.29
N TYR A 40 2.50 7.93 -4.23
CA TYR A 40 3.85 7.39 -4.41
C TYR A 40 4.95 8.46 -4.50
N LYS A 41 4.63 9.61 -5.10
CA LYS A 41 5.56 10.75 -5.22
C LYS A 41 5.76 11.54 -3.93
N GLU A 42 4.97 11.29 -2.88
CA GLU A 42 5.15 11.94 -1.58
C GLU A 42 6.33 11.30 -0.85
N THR A 43 7.51 11.83 -1.13
CA THR A 43 8.77 11.25 -0.64
C THR A 43 8.91 11.31 0.87
N ALA A 44 8.46 12.40 1.51
CA ALA A 44 8.61 12.58 2.96
C ALA A 44 8.00 11.43 3.76
N THR A 45 6.78 11.00 3.43
CA THR A 45 6.11 9.90 4.13
C THR A 45 6.70 8.54 3.76
N LEU A 46 6.97 8.29 2.48
CA LEU A 46 7.30 6.96 1.97
C LEU A 46 8.80 6.70 1.84
N GLU A 47 9.65 7.67 2.15
CA GLU A 47 11.11 7.58 1.95
C GLU A 47 11.71 6.31 2.54
N ARG A 48 11.46 6.05 3.80
CA ARG A 48 12.04 4.91 4.50
C ARG A 48 11.54 3.58 3.95
N ILE A 49 10.22 3.44 3.78
CA ILE A 49 9.66 2.16 3.33
C ILE A 49 10.07 1.85 1.88
N LYS A 50 10.19 2.87 1.02
CA LYS A 50 10.74 2.69 -0.33
C LYS A 50 12.19 2.20 -0.32
N ALA A 51 12.99 2.67 0.64
CA ALA A 51 14.40 2.30 0.75
C ALA A 51 14.60 0.89 1.29
N GLU A 52 13.73 0.43 2.19
CA GLU A 52 13.94 -0.81 2.95
C GLU A 52 13.01 -1.95 2.53
N TRP A 53 11.88 -1.65 1.89
CA TRP A 53 10.83 -2.61 1.51
C TRP A 53 10.57 -2.57 0.02
N LYS A 54 9.90 -3.59 -0.49
CA LYS A 54 9.46 -3.67 -1.88
C LYS A 54 7.98 -3.37 -1.99
N ASP A 55 7.61 -2.55 -2.98
CA ASP A 55 6.22 -2.27 -3.32
C ASP A 55 5.71 -3.34 -4.26
N ALA A 56 4.68 -4.07 -3.85
CA ALA A 56 4.10 -5.15 -4.64
C ALA A 56 3.67 -4.69 -6.04
N ARG A 57 3.11 -3.49 -6.17
CA ARG A 57 2.72 -2.93 -7.48
C ARG A 57 3.93 -2.77 -8.41
N MET A 58 5.04 -2.26 -7.88
CA MET A 58 6.26 -2.00 -8.67
C MET A 58 7.02 -3.27 -9.01
N GLU A 59 6.99 -4.25 -8.11
CA GLU A 59 7.75 -5.50 -8.26
C GLU A 59 7.01 -6.60 -9.01
N ALA A 60 5.67 -6.55 -9.04
CA ALA A 60 4.86 -7.61 -9.64
C ALA A 60 5.20 -7.82 -11.10
N LYS A 61 5.35 -9.09 -11.50
CA LYS A 61 5.55 -9.47 -12.89
C LYS A 61 4.34 -9.08 -13.74
N ASP A 62 3.13 -9.28 -13.21
CA ASP A 62 1.87 -8.82 -13.79
C ASP A 62 1.26 -7.78 -12.86
N SER A 63 1.29 -6.53 -13.25
CA SER A 63 0.87 -5.41 -12.43
C SER A 63 -0.23 -4.58 -13.09
N ASP A 64 -0.73 -3.64 -12.30
CA ASP A 64 -1.91 -2.82 -12.60
C ASP A 64 -1.55 -1.36 -12.29
N ASP A 65 -2.00 -0.45 -13.11
CA ASP A 65 -1.74 0.99 -12.96
C ASP A 65 -2.96 1.78 -12.44
N LYS A 66 -4.05 1.09 -12.09
CA LYS A 66 -5.28 1.74 -11.61
C LYS A 66 -5.09 2.37 -10.24
N TYR A 67 -5.79 3.48 -10.00
CA TYR A 67 -5.78 4.15 -8.70
C TYR A 67 -6.60 3.35 -7.67
N THR A 68 -6.26 3.50 -6.40
CA THR A 68 -6.90 2.77 -5.30
C THR A 68 -7.99 3.56 -4.58
N PHE A 69 -7.89 4.90 -4.59
CA PHE A 69 -8.90 5.80 -4.01
C PHE A 69 -9.75 6.38 -5.12
N ASN A 70 -11.06 6.21 -5.03
CA ASN A 70 -12.03 6.66 -6.03
C ASN A 70 -12.90 7.84 -5.58
N GLY A 71 -12.95 8.14 -4.27
CA GLY A 71 -13.72 9.26 -3.72
C GLY A 71 -15.20 9.19 -4.04
N PHE A 72 -15.76 8.00 -4.27
CA PHE A 72 -17.13 7.78 -4.75
C PHE A 72 -17.44 8.49 -6.09
N GLY A 73 -16.41 8.75 -6.89
CA GLY A 73 -16.56 9.48 -8.15
C GLY A 73 -16.83 10.98 -7.99
N LYS A 74 -16.75 11.52 -6.77
CA LYS A 74 -17.12 12.91 -6.45
C LYS A 74 -15.95 13.81 -6.13
N THR A 75 -14.79 13.22 -5.77
CA THR A 75 -13.59 13.95 -5.36
C THR A 75 -12.42 13.52 -6.26
N TRP A 76 -11.20 13.85 -5.83
CA TRP A 76 -9.99 13.40 -6.53
C TRP A 76 -9.84 11.88 -6.49
N ASN A 77 -9.02 11.35 -7.37
CA ASN A 77 -8.62 9.95 -7.33
C ASN A 77 -7.07 9.86 -7.27
N GLY A 78 -6.58 8.74 -6.81
CA GLY A 78 -5.15 8.51 -6.72
C GLY A 78 -4.82 7.19 -6.04
N THR A 79 -3.53 6.89 -5.96
CA THR A 79 -3.04 5.69 -5.30
C THR A 79 -2.50 6.05 -3.93
N VAL A 80 -3.17 5.56 -2.88
CA VAL A 80 -2.80 5.78 -1.48
C VAL A 80 -2.76 4.48 -0.67
N ASP A 81 -3.17 3.38 -1.29
CA ASP A 81 -3.17 2.05 -0.67
C ASP A 81 -2.04 1.22 -1.26
N TYR A 82 -1.31 0.53 -0.40
CA TYR A 82 -0.09 -0.19 -0.79
C TYR A 82 -0.03 -1.55 -0.11
N ILE A 83 0.71 -2.44 -0.74
CA ILE A 83 1.18 -3.69 -0.15
C ILE A 83 2.70 -3.66 -0.25
N TRP A 84 3.37 -3.46 0.88
CA TRP A 84 4.82 -3.48 0.98
C TRP A 84 5.24 -4.82 1.58
N TYR A 85 6.32 -5.40 1.06
CA TYR A 85 6.79 -6.69 1.56
C TYR A 85 8.30 -6.75 1.70
N LYS A 86 8.74 -7.69 2.52
CA LYS A 86 10.15 -7.93 2.80
C LYS A 86 10.34 -9.41 3.15
N GLY A 87 11.38 -10.04 2.59
CA GLY A 87 11.66 -11.44 2.87
C GLY A 87 10.91 -12.45 2.02
N PHE A 88 10.20 -12.01 0.98
CA PHE A 88 9.58 -12.88 -0.03
C PHE A 88 10.48 -12.95 -1.26
N LYS A 89 10.42 -14.04 -2.00
CA LYS A 89 11.24 -14.24 -3.22
C LYS A 89 10.82 -13.29 -4.33
N ARG A 90 9.51 -13.16 -4.57
CA ARG A 90 8.96 -12.34 -5.65
C ARG A 90 7.48 -12.02 -5.43
N CYS A 91 7.00 -11.04 -6.19
CA CYS A 91 5.58 -10.76 -6.34
C CYS A 91 5.17 -11.16 -7.77
N HIS A 92 4.23 -12.08 -7.88
CA HIS A 92 3.75 -12.56 -9.18
C HIS A 92 2.72 -11.63 -9.79
N ASP A 93 1.85 -11.08 -8.96
CA ASP A 93 0.64 -10.39 -9.41
C ASP A 93 0.28 -9.28 -8.43
N PHE A 94 -0.13 -8.13 -8.96
CA PHE A 94 -0.73 -7.04 -8.19
C PHE A 94 -1.92 -6.50 -8.96
N LYS A 95 -3.08 -6.44 -8.33
CA LYS A 95 -4.31 -5.94 -8.95
C LYS A 95 -5.09 -5.01 -8.03
N VAL A 96 -5.68 -3.99 -8.65
CA VAL A 96 -6.71 -3.15 -8.04
C VAL A 96 -8.07 -3.68 -8.52
N ILE A 97 -8.94 -4.03 -7.60
CA ILE A 97 -10.24 -4.66 -7.92
C ILE A 97 -11.27 -3.58 -8.18
N VAL A 98 -11.42 -3.17 -9.45
CA VAL A 98 -12.39 -2.16 -9.89
C VAL A 98 -13.65 -2.86 -10.38
N ARG A 99 -14.56 -3.17 -9.46
CA ARG A 99 -15.74 -3.99 -9.76
C ARG A 99 -17.00 -3.31 -9.26
N LYS A 100 -18.03 -3.30 -10.13
CA LYS A 100 -19.38 -2.83 -9.74
C LYS A 100 -20.21 -4.03 -9.28
N TYR A 101 -21.00 -3.83 -8.23
CA TYR A 101 -21.87 -4.87 -7.69
C TYR A 101 -23.29 -4.37 -7.63
N ASN A 102 -24.24 -5.15 -8.21
CA ASN A 102 -25.67 -4.84 -8.17
C ASN A 102 -26.01 -3.39 -8.54
N HIS A 103 -25.43 -2.88 -9.62
CA HIS A 103 -25.59 -1.50 -10.07
C HIS A 103 -25.08 -0.41 -9.13
N VAL A 104 -24.41 -0.78 -8.05
CA VAL A 104 -23.74 0.17 -7.16
C VAL A 104 -22.36 0.47 -7.75
N PRO A 105 -22.09 1.72 -8.16
CA PRO A 105 -20.82 2.05 -8.80
C PRO A 105 -19.63 1.97 -7.84
N PHE A 106 -19.85 2.27 -6.56
CA PHE A 106 -18.79 2.25 -5.54
C PHE A 106 -19.33 1.68 -4.22
N ILE A 107 -18.77 0.57 -3.78
CA ILE A 107 -19.07 -0.02 -2.46
C ILE A 107 -18.32 0.74 -1.37
N SER A 108 -17.15 1.25 -1.69
CA SER A 108 -16.27 2.02 -0.81
C SER A 108 -15.61 3.12 -1.63
N ASP A 109 -15.12 4.16 -0.98
CA ASP A 109 -14.29 5.18 -1.61
C ASP A 109 -12.86 4.69 -1.93
N HIS A 110 -12.51 3.48 -1.48
CA HIS A 110 -11.31 2.77 -1.88
C HIS A 110 -11.68 1.48 -2.61
N TYR A 111 -10.84 1.09 -3.59
CA TYR A 111 -10.91 -0.23 -4.18
C TYR A 111 -10.06 -1.22 -3.41
N PRO A 112 -10.47 -2.50 -3.33
CA PRO A 112 -9.60 -3.54 -2.80
C PRO A 112 -8.33 -3.69 -3.63
N ILE A 113 -7.24 -4.03 -2.99
CA ILE A 113 -5.99 -4.38 -3.67
C ILE A 113 -5.57 -5.80 -3.28
N ARG A 114 -4.89 -6.48 -4.20
CA ARG A 114 -4.44 -7.85 -4.02
C ARG A 114 -3.02 -8.01 -4.53
N ALA A 115 -2.21 -8.78 -3.83
CA ALA A 115 -0.90 -9.20 -4.29
C ALA A 115 -0.72 -10.71 -4.09
N ASP A 116 0.04 -11.32 -4.99
CA ASP A 116 0.45 -12.73 -4.90
C ASP A 116 1.95 -12.76 -4.65
N LEU A 117 2.33 -13.13 -3.43
CA LEU A 117 3.72 -13.14 -2.97
C LEU A 117 4.21 -14.58 -2.81
N GLU A 118 5.42 -14.85 -3.28
CA GLU A 118 6.06 -16.16 -3.16
C GLU A 118 7.06 -16.17 -1.99
N LEU A 119 6.92 -17.18 -1.12
CA LEU A 119 7.84 -17.43 -0.02
C LEU A 119 9.19 -17.96 -0.50
#